data_543793f5366369e0e98c598d148a1b30
#
_entry.id   543793f5366369e0e98c598d148a1b30
#
_cell.length_a   1.000
_cell.length_b   1.000
_cell.length_c   1.000
_cell.angle_alpha   90.00
_cell.angle_beta   90.00
_cell.angle_gamma   90.00
#
_symmetry.space_group_name_H-M   'P 1'
#
loop_
_entity.id
_entity.type
_entity.pdbx_description
1 polymer ?
#
loop_
_entity_poly.entity_id
_entity_poly.type
_entity_poly.pdbx_seq_one_letter_code
_entity_poly.pdbx_strand_id
1 'polypeptide(L)'
;DKTDFIRQWWESGDDITLITRPRRFGKTLNMSMLNCFFSRQYAEKGTIFEGLSIWKQEKYRRLQGTYPVIFLSFADVKQNNYQDAVQKIKNIIVDAYRQHRYLEQEECFTQNEKQQMLEITEKMSNVTAQDALKNLSSYLNLLYGKKVLIFLDEYDTPMQEAYIHGYWDEFVGFMRSLFNATFKTNPYLERAVMTGITRISKESVFSDLNNLTVITTTSDAYADCFGFTEEEVFQSLDQFGMPEKKDLVKPVSYTHLRAHET
;
A
#
# COMPACT_ATOMS: atom_id res chain seq x y z
N ASP A 1 -13.16 -2.00 15.63
CA ASP A 1 -12.79 -0.72 15.00
C ASP A 1 -11.27 -0.65 14.86
N LYS A 2 -10.77 -0.66 13.63
CA LYS A 2 -9.31 -0.64 13.33
C LYS A 2 -8.83 0.73 12.85
N THR A 3 -9.66 1.78 12.93
CA THR A 3 -9.29 3.11 12.44
C THR A 3 -8.17 3.78 13.25
N ASP A 4 -7.84 3.24 14.44
CA ASP A 4 -6.68 3.68 15.20
C ASP A 4 -5.35 3.44 14.47
N PHE A 5 -5.31 2.50 13.52
CA PHE A 5 -4.18 2.31 12.62
C PHE A 5 -3.82 3.59 11.86
N ILE A 6 -4.81 4.37 11.41
CA ILE A 6 -4.59 5.66 10.73
C ILE A 6 -3.79 6.60 11.63
N ARG A 7 -4.19 6.70 12.92
CA ARG A 7 -3.52 7.55 13.92
C ARG A 7 -2.10 7.06 14.17
N GLN A 8 -1.95 5.78 14.51
CA GLN A 8 -0.65 5.20 14.85
C GLN A 8 0.35 5.36 13.70
N TRP A 9 -0.05 5.05 12.46
CA TRP A 9 0.80 5.20 11.30
C TRP A 9 1.15 6.67 11.02
N TRP A 10 0.17 7.56 11.14
CA TRP A 10 0.42 8.98 10.91
C TRP A 10 1.38 9.57 11.96
N GLU A 11 1.27 9.16 13.21
CA GLU A 11 2.10 9.64 14.31
C GLU A 11 3.48 8.98 14.38
N SER A 12 3.68 7.79 13.77
CA SER A 12 4.99 7.12 13.77
C SER A 12 6.07 7.97 13.12
N GLY A 13 5.72 8.76 12.12
CA GLY A 13 6.69 9.60 11.41
C GLY A 13 7.53 8.85 10.39
N ASP A 14 7.28 7.55 10.17
CA ASP A 14 8.03 6.74 9.21
C ASP A 14 7.79 7.21 7.77
N ASP A 15 8.86 7.33 6.98
CA ASP A 15 8.77 7.70 5.57
C ASP A 15 8.12 6.58 4.76
N ILE A 16 8.60 5.34 4.97
CA ILE A 16 8.12 4.15 4.29
C ILE A 16 7.90 3.04 5.30
N THR A 17 6.67 2.55 5.39
CA THR A 17 6.29 1.45 6.28
C THR A 17 5.98 0.21 5.46
N LEU A 18 6.72 -0.88 5.68
CA LEU A 18 6.40 -2.20 5.13
C LEU A 18 5.75 -3.06 6.22
N ILE A 19 4.51 -3.47 5.98
CA ILE A 19 3.75 -4.30 6.91
C ILE A 19 3.59 -5.70 6.34
N THR A 20 4.19 -6.68 7.01
CA THR A 20 4.01 -8.08 6.64
C THR A 20 3.09 -8.77 7.63
N ARG A 21 2.00 -9.35 7.10
CA ARG A 21 1.00 -10.11 7.86
C ARG A 21 0.53 -11.31 7.03
N PRO A 22 0.14 -12.41 7.64
CA PRO A 22 -0.43 -13.56 6.93
C PRO A 22 -1.62 -13.19 6.04
N ARG A 23 -2.01 -14.11 5.18
CA ARG A 23 -3.25 -13.96 4.39
C ARG A 23 -4.44 -13.84 5.33
N ARG A 24 -5.48 -13.10 4.92
CA ARG A 24 -6.73 -12.88 5.65
C ARG A 24 -6.60 -12.06 6.95
N PHE A 25 -5.47 -11.39 7.16
CA PHE A 25 -5.27 -10.47 8.31
C PHE A 25 -5.71 -9.02 8.02
N GLY A 26 -6.54 -8.79 7.02
CA GLY A 26 -7.13 -7.47 6.76
C GLY A 26 -6.18 -6.45 6.13
N LYS A 27 -5.05 -6.87 5.53
CA LYS A 27 -4.09 -5.95 4.89
C LYS A 27 -4.76 -5.04 3.87
N THR A 28 -5.41 -5.63 2.87
CA THR A 28 -6.12 -4.88 1.81
C THR A 28 -7.21 -3.97 2.36
N LEU A 29 -7.93 -4.41 3.41
CA LEU A 29 -8.95 -3.59 4.07
C LEU A 29 -8.31 -2.35 4.72
N ASN A 30 -7.22 -2.52 5.46
CA ASN A 30 -6.51 -1.41 6.07
C ASN A 30 -5.90 -0.45 5.03
N MET A 31 -5.38 -0.97 3.91
CA MET A 31 -4.90 -0.15 2.79
C MET A 31 -6.04 0.65 2.15
N SER A 32 -7.19 0.02 1.92
CA SER A 32 -8.40 0.69 1.44
C SER A 32 -8.88 1.77 2.43
N MET A 33 -8.84 1.48 3.72
CA MET A 33 -9.18 2.43 4.78
C MET A 33 -8.27 3.67 4.77
N LEU A 34 -6.95 3.48 4.65
CA LEU A 34 -6.00 4.59 4.50
C LEU A 34 -6.30 5.43 3.25
N ASN A 35 -6.57 4.78 2.12
CA ASN A 35 -6.93 5.47 0.88
C ASN A 35 -8.22 6.28 1.06
N CYS A 36 -9.27 5.68 1.60
CA CYS A 36 -10.55 6.38 1.86
C CYS A 36 -10.38 7.55 2.84
N PHE A 37 -9.45 7.44 3.80
CA PHE A 37 -9.24 8.49 4.77
C PHE A 37 -8.43 9.65 4.21
N PHE A 38 -7.30 9.39 3.56
CA PHE A 38 -6.38 10.46 3.17
C PHE A 38 -6.69 11.05 1.79
N SER A 39 -7.22 10.25 0.86
CA SER A 39 -7.34 10.66 -0.54
C SER A 39 -8.36 11.77 -0.75
N ARG A 40 -7.95 12.79 -1.49
CA ARG A 40 -8.80 13.87 -1.97
C ARG A 40 -10.02 13.39 -2.77
N GLN A 41 -9.94 12.22 -3.40
CA GLN A 41 -11.08 11.60 -4.08
C GLN A 41 -12.23 11.26 -3.12
N TYR A 42 -11.95 11.17 -1.81
CA TYR A 42 -12.92 10.87 -0.76
C TYR A 42 -13.17 12.06 0.18
N ALA A 43 -12.76 13.29 -0.18
CA ALA A 43 -12.92 14.48 0.67
C ALA A 43 -14.36 14.70 1.13
N GLU A 44 -15.33 14.48 0.21
CA GLU A 44 -16.77 14.62 0.51
C GLU A 44 -17.38 13.43 1.26
N LYS A 45 -16.58 12.37 1.54
CA LYS A 45 -17.06 11.11 2.13
C LYS A 45 -16.58 10.90 3.58
N GLY A 46 -16.21 11.97 4.28
CA GLY A 46 -15.74 11.88 5.68
C GLY A 46 -16.72 11.24 6.63
N THR A 47 -18.02 11.30 6.34
CA THR A 47 -19.09 10.72 7.15
C THR A 47 -18.96 9.19 7.34
N ILE A 48 -18.25 8.48 6.45
CA ILE A 48 -18.00 7.04 6.63
C ILE A 48 -17.16 6.72 7.87
N PHE A 49 -16.47 7.71 8.44
CA PHE A 49 -15.67 7.58 9.66
C PHE A 49 -16.40 8.04 10.93
N GLU A 50 -17.63 8.55 10.81
CA GLU A 50 -18.42 8.98 11.96
C GLU A 50 -18.67 7.81 12.91
N GLY A 51 -18.51 8.08 14.21
CA GLY A 51 -18.64 7.07 15.26
C GLY A 51 -17.38 6.20 15.46
N LEU A 52 -16.41 6.22 14.55
CA LEU A 52 -15.18 5.46 14.68
C LEU A 52 -14.12 6.22 15.51
N SER A 53 -13.12 5.49 16.02
CA SER A 53 -12.12 6.04 16.94
C SER A 53 -11.31 7.18 16.33
N ILE A 54 -10.94 7.10 15.06
CA ILE A 54 -10.20 8.16 14.35
C ILE A 54 -10.99 9.47 14.30
N TRP A 55 -12.32 9.41 14.27
CA TRP A 55 -13.19 10.58 14.14
C TRP A 55 -13.37 11.37 15.45
N LYS A 56 -13.00 10.78 16.60
CA LYS A 56 -13.14 11.43 17.92
C LYS A 56 -12.26 12.67 18.08
N GLN A 57 -11.13 12.75 17.37
CA GLN A 57 -10.19 13.85 17.48
C GLN A 57 -10.26 14.76 16.25
N GLU A 58 -10.49 16.06 16.49
CA GLU A 58 -10.64 17.04 15.42
C GLU A 58 -9.41 17.16 14.51
N LYS A 59 -8.20 16.98 15.04
CA LYS A 59 -6.96 17.04 14.24
C LYS A 59 -6.96 16.03 13.09
N TYR A 60 -7.57 14.85 13.28
CA TYR A 60 -7.66 13.84 12.23
C TYR A 60 -8.82 14.10 11.28
N ARG A 61 -9.97 14.61 11.79
CA ARG A 61 -11.07 15.06 10.92
C ARG A 61 -10.60 16.09 9.90
N ARG A 62 -9.74 17.04 10.31
CA ARG A 62 -9.14 18.04 9.42
C ARG A 62 -8.15 17.47 8.43
N LEU A 63 -7.63 16.27 8.67
CA LEU A 63 -6.67 15.58 7.82
C LEU A 63 -7.36 14.74 6.74
N GLN A 64 -8.61 14.33 6.97
CA GLN A 64 -9.39 13.50 6.07
C GLN A 64 -9.57 14.19 4.71
N GLY A 65 -9.33 13.43 3.63
CA GLY A 65 -9.52 13.88 2.25
C GLY A 65 -8.56 14.99 1.80
N THR A 66 -7.41 15.17 2.45
CA THR A 66 -6.53 16.32 2.17
C THR A 66 -5.27 15.99 1.38
N TYR A 67 -4.97 14.72 1.14
CA TYR A 67 -3.75 14.30 0.42
C TYR A 67 -4.05 13.79 -1.00
N PRO A 68 -3.19 14.09 -1.99
CA PRO A 68 -3.14 13.28 -3.19
C PRO A 68 -2.61 11.89 -2.82
N VAL A 69 -3.28 10.84 -3.30
CA VAL A 69 -2.94 9.45 -3.00
C VAL A 69 -2.76 8.68 -4.30
N ILE A 70 -1.68 7.92 -4.41
CA ILE A 70 -1.48 6.90 -5.44
C ILE A 70 -1.69 5.54 -4.77
N PHE A 71 -2.72 4.82 -5.17
CA PHE A 71 -3.04 3.50 -4.65
C PHE A 71 -2.79 2.43 -5.72
N LEU A 72 -2.00 1.42 -5.40
CA LEU A 72 -1.61 0.33 -6.29
C LEU A 72 -1.82 -1.01 -5.59
N SER A 73 -2.16 -2.06 -6.36
CA SER A 73 -2.15 -3.44 -5.88
C SER A 73 -1.45 -4.34 -6.88
N PHE A 74 -0.52 -5.15 -6.40
CA PHE A 74 0.17 -6.17 -7.20
C PHE A 74 -0.43 -7.58 -7.02
N ALA A 75 -1.61 -7.69 -6.40
CA ALA A 75 -2.27 -8.96 -6.12
C ALA A 75 -2.48 -9.85 -7.37
N ASP A 76 -2.68 -9.22 -8.53
CA ASP A 76 -2.93 -9.91 -9.80
C ASP A 76 -1.67 -10.13 -10.66
N VAL A 77 -0.48 -9.76 -10.16
CA VAL A 77 0.78 -9.98 -10.90
C VAL A 77 1.29 -11.39 -10.61
N LYS A 78 0.68 -12.38 -11.29
CA LYS A 78 0.91 -13.82 -11.11
C LYS A 78 1.31 -14.49 -12.42
N GLN A 79 2.29 -13.92 -13.10
CA GLN A 79 2.76 -14.37 -14.38
C GLN A 79 3.91 -15.36 -14.23
N ASN A 80 4.05 -16.27 -15.21
CA ASN A 80 5.05 -17.31 -15.21
C ASN A 80 6.33 -16.94 -15.99
N ASN A 81 6.44 -15.72 -16.50
CA ASN A 81 7.61 -15.19 -17.18
C ASN A 81 7.80 -13.69 -16.94
N TYR A 82 9.03 -13.22 -17.18
CA TYR A 82 9.45 -11.84 -16.96
C TYR A 82 8.64 -10.83 -17.79
N GLN A 83 8.47 -11.09 -19.08
CA GLN A 83 7.86 -10.16 -20.03
C GLN A 83 6.41 -9.85 -19.61
N ASP A 84 5.64 -10.88 -19.32
CA ASP A 84 4.24 -10.74 -18.92
C ASP A 84 4.12 -10.10 -17.52
N ALA A 85 5.03 -10.42 -16.59
CA ALA A 85 5.06 -9.81 -15.27
C ALA A 85 5.29 -8.29 -15.34
N VAL A 86 6.31 -7.87 -16.11
CA VAL A 86 6.59 -6.45 -16.35
C VAL A 86 5.42 -5.78 -17.09
N GLN A 87 4.84 -6.44 -18.09
CA GLN A 87 3.68 -5.91 -18.80
C GLN A 87 2.48 -5.70 -17.86
N LYS A 88 2.24 -6.64 -16.95
CA LYS A 88 1.16 -6.48 -15.96
C LYS A 88 1.40 -5.30 -15.02
N ILE A 89 2.65 -5.07 -14.59
CA ILE A 89 3.00 -3.89 -13.80
C ILE A 89 2.79 -2.59 -14.59
N LYS A 90 3.19 -2.56 -15.87
CA LYS A 90 2.93 -1.41 -16.75
C LYS A 90 1.43 -1.10 -16.84
N ASN A 91 0.59 -2.12 -16.98
CA ASN A 91 -0.87 -1.94 -17.01
C ASN A 91 -1.39 -1.33 -15.70
N ILE A 92 -0.90 -1.78 -14.55
CA ILE A 92 -1.26 -1.20 -13.24
C ILE A 92 -0.84 0.29 -13.16
N ILE A 93 0.34 0.62 -13.66
CA ILE A 93 0.80 2.02 -13.72
C ILE A 93 -0.08 2.86 -14.65
N VAL A 94 -0.45 2.33 -15.82
CA VAL A 94 -1.39 3.00 -16.74
C VAL A 94 -2.74 3.24 -16.07
N ASP A 95 -3.25 2.27 -15.31
CA ASP A 95 -4.51 2.42 -14.57
C ASP A 95 -4.40 3.47 -13.47
N ALA A 96 -3.26 3.60 -12.80
CA ALA A 96 -3.02 4.69 -11.87
C ALA A 96 -3.08 6.07 -12.56
N TYR A 97 -2.49 6.21 -13.74
CA TYR A 97 -2.60 7.44 -14.53
C TYR A 97 -4.04 7.70 -15.01
N ARG A 98 -4.76 6.67 -15.42
CA ARG A 98 -6.19 6.79 -15.81
C ARG A 98 -7.07 7.35 -14.68
N GLN A 99 -6.79 6.96 -13.43
CA GLN A 99 -7.49 7.51 -12.26
C GLN A 99 -7.22 9.02 -12.06
N HIS A 100 -6.09 9.52 -12.58
CA HIS A 100 -5.68 10.91 -12.50
C HIS A 100 -5.73 11.64 -13.85
N ARG A 101 -6.53 11.14 -14.82
CA ARG A 101 -6.58 11.69 -16.17
C ARG A 101 -7.02 13.15 -16.24
N TYR A 102 -7.68 13.68 -15.21
CA TYR A 102 -8.03 15.09 -15.11
C TYR A 102 -6.78 16.01 -15.14
N LEU A 103 -5.59 15.51 -14.76
CA LEU A 103 -4.34 16.27 -14.86
C LEU A 103 -4.03 16.77 -16.26
N GLU A 104 -4.41 16.03 -17.31
CA GLU A 104 -4.19 16.42 -18.69
C GLU A 104 -4.90 17.73 -19.08
N GLN A 105 -5.97 18.08 -18.37
CA GLN A 105 -6.82 19.24 -18.63
C GLN A 105 -6.42 20.47 -17.82
N GLU A 106 -5.58 20.31 -16.80
CA GLU A 106 -5.18 21.38 -15.89
C GLU A 106 -4.23 22.38 -16.58
N GLU A 107 -4.44 23.66 -16.34
CA GLU A 107 -3.66 24.75 -16.95
C GLU A 107 -2.25 24.91 -16.37
N CYS A 108 -2.02 24.37 -15.19
CA CYS A 108 -0.72 24.46 -14.50
C CYS A 108 0.39 23.63 -15.19
N PHE A 109 0.03 22.71 -16.12
CA PHE A 109 0.99 21.87 -16.84
C PHE A 109 1.33 22.43 -18.21
N THR A 110 2.62 22.35 -18.52
CA THR A 110 3.14 22.65 -19.86
C THR A 110 2.69 21.63 -20.89
N GLN A 111 2.73 21.98 -22.19
CA GLN A 111 2.41 21.03 -23.25
C GLN A 111 3.33 19.79 -23.25
N ASN A 112 4.61 19.99 -22.87
CA ASN A 112 5.56 18.88 -22.74
C ASN A 112 5.18 17.92 -21.62
N GLU A 113 4.78 18.43 -20.46
CA GLU A 113 4.33 17.58 -19.33
C GLU A 113 3.04 16.82 -19.71
N LYS A 114 2.09 17.47 -20.36
CA LYS A 114 0.88 16.78 -20.88
C LYS A 114 1.23 15.69 -21.88
N GLN A 115 2.18 15.95 -22.76
CA GLN A 115 2.66 14.94 -23.71
C GLN A 115 3.31 13.75 -22.99
N GLN A 116 4.12 14.00 -21.96
CA GLN A 116 4.72 12.94 -21.14
C GLN A 116 3.68 12.10 -20.41
N MET A 117 2.59 12.70 -19.93
CA MET A 117 1.47 11.94 -19.34
C MET A 117 0.81 11.01 -20.37
N LEU A 118 0.64 11.48 -21.60
CA LEU A 118 0.05 10.69 -22.71
C LEU A 118 0.97 9.54 -23.18
N GLU A 119 2.27 9.63 -22.95
CA GLU A 119 3.23 8.57 -23.28
C GLU A 119 3.18 7.38 -22.32
N ILE A 120 2.50 7.52 -21.17
CA ILE A 120 2.28 6.43 -20.21
C ILE A 120 1.20 5.51 -20.78
N THR A 121 1.64 4.55 -21.56
CA THR A 121 0.79 3.55 -22.22
C THR A 121 1.30 2.13 -21.93
N GLU A 122 0.52 1.13 -22.26
CA GLU A 122 0.90 -0.27 -22.12
C GLU A 122 2.18 -0.63 -22.91
N LYS A 123 2.52 0.18 -23.93
CA LYS A 123 3.72 0.02 -24.77
C LYS A 123 4.93 0.82 -24.30
N MET A 124 4.84 1.55 -23.18
CA MET A 124 5.97 2.32 -22.66
C MET A 124 7.21 1.47 -22.40
N SER A 125 8.39 2.09 -22.47
CA SER A 125 9.65 1.40 -22.16
C SER A 125 9.70 0.99 -20.68
N ASN A 126 10.60 0.06 -20.32
CA ASN A 126 10.83 -0.30 -18.92
C ASN A 126 11.35 0.89 -18.11
N VAL A 127 12.21 1.72 -18.70
CA VAL A 127 12.74 2.94 -18.06
C VAL A 127 11.60 3.92 -17.76
N THR A 128 10.73 4.15 -18.74
CA THR A 128 9.54 5.01 -18.55
C THR A 128 8.65 4.50 -17.43
N ALA A 129 8.42 3.18 -17.38
CA ALA A 129 7.62 2.55 -16.34
C ALA A 129 8.24 2.70 -14.94
N GLN A 130 9.57 2.59 -14.84
CA GLN A 130 10.30 2.72 -13.57
C GLN A 130 10.19 4.13 -12.97
N ASP A 131 10.14 5.17 -13.79
CA ASP A 131 10.02 6.57 -13.33
C ASP A 131 8.57 7.06 -13.24
N ALA A 132 7.61 6.32 -13.78
CA ALA A 132 6.23 6.78 -13.94
C ALA A 132 5.56 7.21 -12.63
N LEU A 133 5.73 6.46 -11.53
CA LEU A 133 5.11 6.78 -10.25
C LEU A 133 5.73 8.04 -9.59
N LYS A 134 7.03 8.26 -9.77
CA LYS A 134 7.70 9.50 -9.36
C LYS A 134 7.18 10.69 -10.18
N ASN A 135 7.01 10.53 -11.48
CA ASN A 135 6.49 11.57 -12.35
C ASN A 135 5.03 11.90 -11.98
N LEU A 136 4.18 10.88 -11.76
CA LEU A 136 2.81 11.10 -11.28
C LEU A 136 2.80 11.85 -9.94
N SER A 137 3.71 11.50 -9.03
CA SER A 137 3.85 12.22 -7.74
C SER A 137 4.20 13.70 -7.95
N SER A 138 5.07 14.02 -8.92
CA SER A 138 5.43 15.42 -9.22
C SER A 138 4.24 16.20 -9.77
N TYR A 139 3.44 15.62 -10.66
CA TYR A 139 2.25 16.26 -11.21
C TYR A 139 1.18 16.51 -10.13
N LEU A 140 0.92 15.53 -9.29
CA LEU A 140 0.00 15.68 -8.18
C LEU A 140 0.47 16.71 -7.15
N ASN A 141 1.78 16.74 -6.86
CA ASN A 141 2.36 17.75 -5.98
C ASN A 141 2.27 19.16 -6.57
N LEU A 142 2.51 19.33 -7.86
CA LEU A 142 2.39 20.62 -8.54
C LEU A 142 0.95 21.14 -8.49
N LEU A 143 -0.04 20.28 -8.78
CA LEU A 143 -1.44 20.68 -8.80
C LEU A 143 -1.97 21.02 -7.40
N TYR A 144 -1.62 20.21 -6.40
CA TYR A 144 -2.24 20.34 -5.06
C TYR A 144 -1.37 21.09 -4.04
N GLY A 145 -0.12 21.43 -4.39
CA GLY A 145 0.82 22.06 -3.46
C GLY A 145 1.17 21.16 -2.25
N LYS A 146 0.97 19.84 -2.36
CA LYS A 146 1.10 18.89 -1.28
C LYS A 146 1.75 17.59 -1.76
N LYS A 147 2.70 17.07 -0.98
CA LYS A 147 3.35 15.80 -1.27
C LYS A 147 2.35 14.64 -1.26
N VAL A 148 2.70 13.56 -1.94
CA VAL A 148 1.82 12.43 -2.24
C VAL A 148 1.98 11.33 -1.20
N LEU A 149 0.88 10.67 -0.84
CA LEU A 149 0.93 9.39 -0.16
C LEU A 149 0.86 8.26 -1.18
N ILE A 150 1.70 7.23 -1.02
CA ILE A 150 1.70 6.06 -1.90
C ILE A 150 1.36 4.82 -1.08
N PHE A 151 0.33 4.10 -1.51
CA PHE A 151 -0.11 2.84 -0.90
C PHE A 151 0.02 1.71 -1.90
N LEU A 152 0.83 0.70 -1.57
CA LEU A 152 1.10 -0.46 -2.42
C LEU A 152 0.72 -1.76 -1.69
N ASP A 153 -0.37 -2.38 -2.11
CA ASP A 153 -0.83 -3.65 -1.56
C ASP A 153 -0.21 -4.84 -2.31
N GLU A 154 0.13 -5.90 -1.54
CA GLU A 154 0.71 -7.16 -2.03
C GLU A 154 1.97 -6.97 -2.88
N TYR A 155 2.92 -6.15 -2.40
CA TYR A 155 4.16 -5.82 -3.09
C TYR A 155 5.00 -7.05 -3.47
N ASP A 156 4.90 -8.11 -2.68
CA ASP A 156 5.71 -9.32 -2.76
C ASP A 156 5.12 -10.41 -3.70
N THR A 157 3.85 -10.31 -4.08
CA THR A 157 3.20 -11.27 -4.98
C THR A 157 4.00 -11.49 -6.28
N PRO A 158 4.38 -10.45 -7.07
CA PRO A 158 5.14 -10.66 -8.29
C PRO A 158 6.55 -11.21 -8.04
N MET A 159 7.12 -10.90 -6.88
CA MET A 159 8.45 -11.41 -6.51
C MET A 159 8.41 -12.89 -6.17
N GLN A 160 7.35 -13.36 -5.51
CA GLN A 160 7.13 -14.78 -5.21
C GLN A 160 6.97 -15.57 -6.53
N GLU A 161 6.18 -15.07 -7.47
CA GLU A 161 6.01 -15.70 -8.79
C GLU A 161 7.33 -15.73 -9.58
N ALA A 162 8.10 -14.65 -9.55
CA ALA A 162 9.41 -14.61 -10.20
C ALA A 162 10.38 -15.65 -9.65
N TYR A 163 10.35 -15.88 -8.33
CA TYR A 163 11.16 -16.91 -7.69
C TYR A 163 10.70 -18.33 -8.09
N ILE A 164 9.41 -18.59 -8.03
CA ILE A 164 8.81 -19.91 -8.36
C ILE A 164 9.07 -20.29 -9.81
N HIS A 165 9.00 -19.33 -10.73
CA HIS A 165 9.09 -19.54 -12.17
C HIS A 165 10.50 -19.27 -12.76
N GLY A 166 11.50 -18.94 -11.92
CA GLY A 166 12.91 -18.88 -12.31
C GLY A 166 13.33 -17.63 -13.09
N TYR A 167 12.57 -16.54 -13.07
CA TYR A 167 12.96 -15.26 -13.69
C TYR A 167 13.30 -14.17 -12.65
N TRP A 168 13.70 -14.58 -11.44
CA TRP A 168 13.99 -13.71 -10.31
C TRP A 168 15.02 -12.62 -10.60
N ASP A 169 16.18 -12.96 -11.16
CA ASP A 169 17.29 -12.02 -11.29
C ASP A 169 16.96 -10.84 -12.21
N GLU A 170 16.29 -11.10 -13.34
CA GLU A 170 15.85 -10.05 -14.25
C GLU A 170 14.76 -9.19 -13.63
N PHE A 171 13.81 -9.83 -12.94
CA PHE A 171 12.67 -9.15 -12.36
C PHE A 171 13.06 -8.27 -11.16
N VAL A 172 13.97 -8.72 -10.31
CA VAL A 172 14.52 -7.94 -9.18
C VAL A 172 15.16 -6.66 -9.67
N GLY A 173 15.91 -6.70 -10.78
CA GLY A 173 16.53 -5.51 -11.37
C GLY A 173 15.48 -4.46 -11.76
N PHE A 174 14.41 -4.87 -12.40
CA PHE A 174 13.30 -3.99 -12.77
C PHE A 174 12.60 -3.40 -11.52
N MET A 175 12.25 -4.24 -10.54
CA MET A 175 11.54 -3.82 -9.33
C MET A 175 12.39 -2.91 -8.44
N ARG A 176 13.69 -3.16 -8.34
CA ARG A 176 14.62 -2.30 -7.59
C ARG A 176 14.63 -0.89 -8.17
N SER A 177 14.73 -0.76 -9.49
CA SER A 177 14.72 0.54 -10.16
C SER A 177 13.39 1.26 -9.96
N LEU A 178 12.26 0.56 -10.11
CA LEU A 178 10.93 1.10 -9.85
C LEU A 178 10.79 1.60 -8.42
N PHE A 179 11.19 0.81 -7.43
CA PHE A 179 11.08 1.17 -6.02
C PHE A 179 12.04 2.28 -5.60
N ASN A 180 13.25 2.30 -6.15
CA ASN A 180 14.19 3.39 -5.93
C ASN A 180 13.65 4.72 -6.45
N ALA A 181 13.11 4.76 -7.66
CA ALA A 181 12.51 5.96 -8.23
C ALA A 181 11.28 6.40 -7.42
N THR A 182 10.43 5.44 -7.03
CA THR A 182 9.16 5.73 -6.35
C THR A 182 9.34 6.17 -4.90
N PHE A 183 10.25 5.53 -4.16
CA PHE A 183 10.33 5.66 -2.71
C PHE A 183 11.60 6.37 -2.23
N LYS A 184 12.77 6.14 -2.85
CA LYS A 184 14.04 6.70 -2.37
C LYS A 184 14.32 8.08 -2.95
N THR A 185 14.22 8.22 -4.26
CA THR A 185 14.61 9.44 -4.99
C THR A 185 13.42 10.29 -5.39
N ASN A 186 12.28 10.14 -4.73
CA ASN A 186 11.05 10.88 -4.98
C ASN A 186 10.89 12.03 -3.98
N PRO A 187 11.23 13.27 -4.32
CA PRO A 187 11.12 14.41 -3.42
C PRO A 187 9.66 14.82 -3.16
N TYR A 188 8.73 14.31 -3.95
CA TYR A 188 7.29 14.57 -3.88
C TYR A 188 6.54 13.56 -3.02
N LEU A 189 7.24 12.55 -2.50
CA LEU A 189 6.67 11.58 -1.55
C LEU A 189 6.57 12.20 -0.15
N GLU A 190 5.39 12.13 0.45
CA GLU A 190 5.19 12.44 1.87
C GLU A 190 5.49 11.21 2.70
N ARG A 191 4.76 10.12 2.44
CA ARG A 191 4.90 8.82 3.10
C ARG A 191 4.38 7.69 2.23
N ALA A 192 4.80 6.47 2.54
CA ALA A 192 4.28 5.28 1.88
C ALA A 192 3.96 4.14 2.86
N VAL A 193 2.97 3.33 2.51
CA VAL A 193 2.73 2.03 3.12
C VAL A 193 2.79 0.96 2.04
N MET A 194 3.52 -0.10 2.32
CA MET A 194 3.53 -1.32 1.52
C MET A 194 3.03 -2.48 2.38
N THR A 195 2.24 -3.38 1.80
CA THR A 195 1.82 -4.61 2.47
C THR A 195 2.23 -5.85 1.68
N GLY A 196 2.49 -6.93 2.41
CA GLY A 196 2.83 -8.23 1.84
C GLY A 196 2.65 -9.36 2.86
N ILE A 197 2.96 -10.58 2.45
CA ILE A 197 2.97 -11.76 3.31
C ILE A 197 4.37 -12.00 3.85
N THR A 198 5.37 -11.81 2.99
CA THR A 198 6.77 -12.10 3.29
C THR A 198 7.61 -10.83 3.29
N ARG A 199 8.68 -10.87 4.07
CA ARG A 199 9.76 -9.90 3.94
C ARG A 199 10.77 -10.43 2.94
N ILE A 200 10.81 -9.83 1.76
CA ILE A 200 11.90 -10.10 0.81
C ILE A 200 13.18 -9.49 1.38
N SER A 201 14.32 -10.19 1.28
CA SER A 201 15.57 -9.74 1.88
C SER A 201 15.92 -8.33 1.42
N LYS A 202 16.40 -7.48 2.34
CA LYS A 202 16.81 -6.10 2.02
C LYS A 202 17.84 -6.06 0.88
N GLU A 203 18.69 -7.06 0.79
CA GLU A 203 19.81 -7.14 -0.17
C GLU A 203 19.35 -7.30 -1.62
N SER A 204 18.11 -7.72 -1.88
CA SER A 204 17.64 -7.94 -3.25
C SER A 204 16.88 -6.73 -3.84
N VAL A 205 15.87 -6.24 -3.17
CA VAL A 205 14.94 -5.22 -3.71
C VAL A 205 15.02 -3.89 -2.95
N PHE A 206 15.29 -3.95 -1.66
CA PHE A 206 15.28 -2.81 -0.76
C PHE A 206 16.67 -2.41 -0.26
N SER A 207 17.76 -2.91 -0.88
CA SER A 207 19.13 -2.58 -0.48
C SER A 207 19.39 -1.10 -0.35
N ASP A 208 18.73 -0.33 -1.17
CA ASP A 208 18.92 1.11 -1.26
C ASP A 208 17.92 1.92 -0.42
N LEU A 209 16.86 1.31 0.15
CA LEU A 209 15.86 2.00 0.97
C LEU A 209 16.30 2.04 2.45
N ASN A 210 17.06 3.07 2.83
CA ASN A 210 17.55 3.24 4.18
C ASN A 210 16.46 3.69 5.18
N ASN A 211 15.39 4.29 4.69
CA ASN A 211 14.26 4.84 5.44
C ASN A 211 13.04 3.90 5.47
N LEU A 212 13.26 2.60 5.28
CA LEU A 212 12.22 1.56 5.34
C LEU A 212 12.07 1.01 6.75
N THR A 213 10.93 1.25 7.39
CA THR A 213 10.51 0.63 8.63
C THR A 213 9.73 -0.65 8.33
N VAL A 214 10.21 -1.79 8.83
CA VAL A 214 9.59 -3.10 8.59
C VAL A 214 8.85 -3.56 9.84
N ILE A 215 7.56 -3.79 9.71
CA ILE A 215 6.64 -4.24 10.76
C ILE A 215 6.18 -5.66 10.45
N THR A 216 6.64 -6.61 11.26
CA THR A 216 6.32 -8.04 11.12
C THR A 216 5.25 -8.47 12.13
N THR A 217 4.86 -9.73 12.10
CA THR A 217 3.94 -10.33 13.08
C THR A 217 4.47 -10.29 14.52
N THR A 218 5.78 -10.20 14.69
CA THR A 218 6.45 -10.12 16.01
C THR A 218 6.68 -8.69 16.49
N SER A 219 6.30 -7.68 15.70
CA SER A 219 6.43 -6.28 16.07
C SER A 219 5.26 -5.83 16.95
N ASP A 220 5.54 -5.06 17.99
CA ASP A 220 4.50 -4.45 18.84
C ASP A 220 3.70 -3.38 18.10
N ALA A 221 4.34 -2.69 17.15
CA ALA A 221 3.67 -1.69 16.34
C ALA A 221 2.54 -2.31 15.51
N TYR A 222 1.37 -1.69 15.58
CA TYR A 222 0.15 -2.11 14.87
C TYR A 222 -0.34 -3.53 15.22
N ALA A 223 0.03 -4.08 16.39
CA ALA A 223 -0.33 -5.43 16.79
C ALA A 223 -1.85 -5.66 16.77
N ASP A 224 -2.61 -4.67 17.24
CA ASP A 224 -4.08 -4.73 17.32
C ASP A 224 -4.80 -4.23 16.06
N CYS A 225 -4.05 -3.75 15.06
CA CYS A 225 -4.63 -3.12 13.86
C CYS A 225 -4.95 -4.13 12.76
N PHE A 226 -4.31 -5.30 12.77
CA PHE A 226 -4.45 -6.34 11.76
C PHE A 226 -5.02 -7.63 12.36
N GLY A 227 -5.97 -8.26 11.65
CA GLY A 227 -6.65 -9.45 12.14
C GLY A 227 -7.63 -9.13 13.28
N PHE A 228 -7.91 -10.13 14.09
CA PHE A 228 -8.75 -10.03 15.27
C PHE A 228 -7.95 -10.38 16.52
N THR A 229 -8.11 -9.59 17.57
CA THR A 229 -7.59 -9.95 18.89
C THR A 229 -8.47 -11.05 19.52
N GLU A 230 -7.95 -11.78 20.50
CA GLU A 230 -8.72 -12.79 21.24
C GLU A 230 -9.99 -12.18 21.85
N GLU A 231 -9.87 -10.98 22.40
CA GLU A 231 -10.99 -10.25 22.98
C GLU A 231 -12.07 -9.92 21.94
N GLU A 232 -11.70 -9.43 20.77
CA GLU A 232 -12.64 -9.15 19.68
C GLU A 232 -13.36 -10.40 19.21
N VAL A 233 -12.66 -11.53 19.12
CA VAL A 233 -13.27 -12.82 18.79
C VAL A 233 -14.26 -13.24 19.85
N PHE A 234 -13.92 -13.13 21.14
CA PHE A 234 -14.80 -13.51 22.24
C PHE A 234 -16.04 -12.63 22.31
N GLN A 235 -15.89 -11.33 22.14
CA GLN A 235 -17.03 -10.41 22.05
C GLN A 235 -17.95 -10.77 20.88
N SER A 236 -17.39 -11.12 19.73
CA SER A 236 -18.18 -11.55 18.58
C SER A 236 -18.94 -12.84 18.85
N LEU A 237 -18.31 -13.83 19.50
CA LEU A 237 -18.99 -15.07 19.90
C LEU A 237 -20.14 -14.80 20.86
N ASP A 238 -19.97 -13.88 21.83
CA ASP A 238 -21.03 -13.47 22.75
C ASP A 238 -22.20 -12.81 21.99
N GLN A 239 -21.91 -11.92 21.06
CA GLN A 239 -22.92 -11.25 20.24
C GLN A 239 -23.73 -12.20 19.35
N PHE A 240 -23.08 -13.27 18.85
CA PHE A 240 -23.74 -14.29 18.05
C PHE A 240 -24.38 -15.40 18.90
N GLY A 241 -24.37 -15.29 20.23
CA GLY A 241 -24.98 -16.27 21.14
C GLY A 241 -24.25 -17.61 21.20
N MET A 242 -22.93 -17.61 20.99
CA MET A 242 -22.07 -18.79 20.96
C MET A 242 -20.92 -18.72 21.99
N PRO A 243 -21.18 -18.31 23.26
CA PRO A 243 -20.12 -18.16 24.27
C PRO A 243 -19.40 -19.47 24.60
N GLU A 244 -20.09 -20.63 24.45
CA GLU A 244 -19.53 -21.96 24.67
C GLU A 244 -18.44 -22.35 23.69
N LYS A 245 -18.29 -21.63 22.57
CA LYS A 245 -17.27 -21.90 21.56
C LYS A 245 -15.93 -21.21 21.84
N LYS A 246 -15.83 -20.38 22.87
CA LYS A 246 -14.58 -19.67 23.21
C LYS A 246 -13.40 -20.61 23.42
N ASP A 247 -13.61 -21.70 24.15
CA ASP A 247 -12.56 -22.69 24.41
C ASP A 247 -12.14 -23.48 23.17
N LEU A 248 -13.02 -23.60 22.16
CA LEU A 248 -12.73 -24.27 20.90
C LEU A 248 -11.92 -23.38 19.94
N VAL A 249 -12.12 -22.06 19.99
CA VAL A 249 -11.46 -21.11 19.09
C VAL A 249 -10.05 -20.77 19.55
N LYS A 250 -9.81 -20.72 20.85
CA LYS A 250 -8.52 -20.37 21.46
C LYS A 250 -7.33 -21.19 20.95
N PRO A 251 -7.41 -22.54 20.82
CA PRO A 251 -6.30 -23.34 20.28
C PRO A 251 -6.05 -23.09 18.78
N VAL A 252 -7.09 -22.77 18.00
CA VAL A 252 -7.01 -22.58 16.55
C VAL A 252 -6.24 -21.30 16.21
N SER A 253 -6.45 -20.22 16.95
CA SER A 253 -5.71 -18.96 16.77
C SER A 253 -4.22 -19.13 17.09
N TYR A 254 -3.87 -19.89 18.11
CA TYR A 254 -2.49 -20.18 18.50
C TYR A 254 -1.76 -21.06 17.47
N THR A 255 -2.43 -22.03 16.89
CA THR A 255 -1.84 -22.96 15.90
C THR A 255 -1.59 -22.27 14.56
N HIS A 256 -2.47 -21.36 14.14
CA HIS A 256 -2.31 -20.62 12.89
C HIS A 256 -1.19 -19.55 12.97
N LEU A 257 -1.01 -18.91 14.11
CA LEU A 257 0.09 -17.93 14.31
C LEU A 257 1.46 -18.62 14.34
N ARG A 258 1.59 -19.78 15.00
CA ARG A 258 2.86 -20.52 15.06
C ARG A 258 3.24 -21.24 13.77
N ALA A 259 2.32 -21.65 12.93
CA ALA A 259 2.61 -22.35 11.67
C ALA A 259 3.27 -21.44 10.61
N HIS A 260 3.32 -20.14 10.83
CA HIS A 260 3.97 -19.17 9.95
C HIS A 260 5.28 -18.60 10.49
N GLU A 261 5.74 -19.05 11.66
CA GLU A 261 7.00 -18.65 12.30
C GLU A 261 8.17 -19.63 12.01
N THR A 262 7.92 -20.69 11.29
CA THR A 262 8.91 -21.64 10.77
C THR A 262 8.89 -21.60 9.24
#